data_4e18c48b1538fbd642fd699f5d4e59a0
#
_entry.id   4e18c48b1538fbd642fd699f5d4e59a0
#
_cell.length_a   1.000
_cell.length_b   1.000
_cell.length_c   1.000
_cell.angle_alpha   90.00
_cell.angle_beta   90.00
_cell.angle_gamma   90.00
#
_symmetry.space_group_name_H-M   'P 1'
#
loop_
_entity.id
_entity.type
_entity.pdbx_description
1 polymer ?
#
loop_
_entity_poly.entity_id
_entity_poly.type
_entity_poly.pdbx_seq_one_letter_code
_entity_poly.pdbx_strand_id
1 'polypeptide(L)'
;MYKRQLIDERNEFAATVAGEPQNLIGAMTDVFNSYNKYEGIMTAVKVMSPQILICDEIGSSEDNEALQYALNSGVKLIASCHASSLDELKKRRYISKLIKDKAFDALAVLGTGTMCGRLVSFTKTGA
;
A
#
# COMPACT_ATOMS: atom_id res chain seq x y z
N MET A 1 8.21 -9.07 16.12
CA MET A 1 8.09 -7.81 15.32
C MET A 1 7.96 -8.17 13.85
N TYR A 2 7.01 -7.56 13.14
CA TYR A 2 6.78 -7.88 11.72
C TYR A 2 7.84 -7.25 10.82
N LYS A 3 8.33 -8.03 9.86
CA LYS A 3 9.20 -7.54 8.79
C LYS A 3 8.35 -6.82 7.75
N ARG A 4 8.66 -5.55 7.50
CA ARG A 4 7.92 -4.68 6.59
C ARG A 4 8.78 -4.30 5.39
N GLN A 5 8.17 -4.25 4.22
CA GLN A 5 8.78 -3.70 3.01
C GLN A 5 7.97 -2.51 2.53
N LEU A 6 8.63 -1.36 2.42
CA LEU A 6 8.04 -0.13 1.92
C LEU A 6 8.43 0.07 0.45
N ILE A 7 7.43 0.17 -0.42
CA ILE A 7 7.61 0.50 -1.84
C ILE A 7 7.35 2.00 -1.99
N ASP A 8 8.42 2.77 -2.03
CA ASP A 8 8.40 4.23 -1.97
C ASP A 8 8.77 4.82 -3.34
N GLU A 9 7.87 4.64 -4.31
CA GLU A 9 8.10 4.99 -5.71
C GLU A 9 8.48 6.47 -5.89
N ARG A 10 7.84 7.36 -5.14
CA ARG A 10 8.06 8.82 -5.21
C ARG A 10 8.97 9.35 -4.12
N ASN A 11 9.53 8.48 -3.30
CA ASN A 11 10.36 8.87 -2.15
C ASN A 11 9.66 9.81 -1.16
N GLU A 12 8.36 9.61 -0.96
CA GLU A 12 7.54 10.46 -0.10
C GLU A 12 7.42 9.95 1.34
N PHE A 13 7.49 8.63 1.55
CA PHE A 13 7.36 8.04 2.88
C PHE A 13 8.66 8.14 3.70
N ALA A 14 9.73 7.58 3.17
CA ALA A 14 11.00 7.53 3.85
C ALA A 14 11.86 8.77 3.60
N ALA A 15 11.59 9.51 2.53
CA ALA A 15 12.37 10.66 2.09
C ALA A 15 13.87 10.32 2.05
N THR A 16 14.21 9.22 1.39
CA THR A 16 15.56 8.66 1.37
C THR A 16 16.54 9.58 0.64
N VAL A 17 17.66 9.85 1.27
CA VAL A 17 18.78 10.62 0.69
C VAL A 17 20.05 9.78 0.79
N ALA A 18 20.71 9.57 -0.34
CA ALA A 18 21.95 8.77 -0.41
C ALA A 18 21.81 7.38 0.25
N GLY A 19 20.65 6.74 0.08
CA GLY A 19 20.38 5.42 0.65
C GLY A 19 19.88 5.43 2.10
N GLU A 20 19.83 6.59 2.76
CA GLU A 20 19.41 6.69 4.15
C GLU A 20 18.03 7.34 4.29
N PRO A 21 17.04 6.65 4.92
CA PRO A 21 15.74 7.23 5.21
C PRO A 21 15.87 8.44 6.16
N GLN A 22 15.17 9.53 5.82
CA GLN A 22 15.15 10.73 6.65
C GLN A 22 13.96 10.75 7.61
N ASN A 23 12.90 10.03 7.28
CA ASN A 23 11.72 9.86 8.15
C ASN A 23 11.86 8.60 9.00
N LEU A 24 11.22 8.61 10.16
CA LEU A 24 11.21 7.48 11.06
C LEU A 24 10.25 6.40 10.55
N ILE A 25 10.78 5.33 9.97
CA ILE A 25 10.01 4.25 9.36
C ILE A 25 10.01 2.96 10.19
N GLY A 26 10.82 2.90 11.25
CA GLY A 26 10.94 1.72 12.11
C GLY A 26 12.08 0.80 11.74
N ALA A 27 12.61 0.11 12.73
CA ALA A 27 13.84 -0.69 12.61
C ALA A 27 13.73 -1.91 11.68
N MET A 28 12.52 -2.50 11.59
CA MET A 28 12.28 -3.70 10.76
C MET A 28 11.62 -3.36 9.42
N THR A 29 11.90 -2.17 8.89
CA THR A 29 11.35 -1.71 7.62
C THR A 29 12.47 -1.49 6.61
N ASP A 30 12.44 -2.25 5.51
CA ASP A 30 13.30 -2.03 4.36
C ASP A 30 12.56 -1.15 3.35
N VAL A 31 13.30 -0.36 2.57
CA VAL A 31 12.75 0.59 1.60
C VAL A 31 13.30 0.31 0.21
N PHE A 32 12.39 0.21 -0.77
CA PHE A 32 12.70 0.34 -2.18
C PHE A 32 12.23 1.72 -2.63
N ASN A 33 13.13 2.69 -2.68
CA ASN A 33 12.81 4.03 -3.15
C ASN A 33 13.10 4.17 -4.64
N SER A 34 12.28 4.94 -5.33
CA SER A 34 12.43 5.23 -6.78
C SER A 34 12.35 3.98 -7.68
N TYR A 35 11.82 2.89 -7.19
CA TYR A 35 11.49 1.71 -7.98
C TYR A 35 10.15 1.89 -8.67
N ASN A 36 10.00 1.35 -9.88
CA ASN A 36 8.68 1.13 -10.43
C ASN A 36 7.88 0.23 -9.46
N LYS A 37 6.64 0.59 -9.20
CA LYS A 37 5.83 -0.08 -8.17
C LYS A 37 5.68 -1.58 -8.42
N TYR A 38 5.33 -1.96 -9.65
CA TYR A 38 5.18 -3.37 -10.02
C TYR A 38 6.47 -4.16 -9.77
N GLU A 39 7.59 -3.68 -10.28
CA GLU A 39 8.89 -4.35 -10.11
C GLU A 39 9.32 -4.38 -8.64
N GLY A 40 9.08 -3.28 -7.92
CA GLY A 40 9.39 -3.20 -6.50
C GLY A 40 8.61 -4.22 -5.68
N ILE A 41 7.32 -4.34 -5.91
CA ILE A 41 6.47 -5.33 -5.23
C ILE A 41 6.90 -6.75 -5.56
N MET A 42 7.08 -7.05 -6.84
CA MET A 42 7.48 -8.40 -7.29
C MET A 42 8.82 -8.80 -6.70
N THR A 43 9.80 -7.91 -6.72
CA THR A 43 11.12 -8.16 -6.14
C THR A 43 11.05 -8.33 -4.62
N ALA A 44 10.30 -7.47 -3.94
CA ALA A 44 10.12 -7.55 -2.50
C ALA A 44 9.57 -8.91 -2.08
N VAL A 45 8.51 -9.37 -2.72
CA VAL A 45 7.88 -10.65 -2.39
C VAL A 45 8.81 -11.83 -2.67
N LYS A 46 9.51 -11.81 -3.80
CA LYS A 46 10.39 -12.93 -4.20
C LYS A 46 11.68 -13.01 -3.41
N VAL A 47 12.26 -11.87 -3.03
CA VAL A 47 13.62 -11.80 -2.47
C VAL A 47 13.62 -11.48 -0.98
N MET A 48 12.82 -10.49 -0.57
CA MET A 48 12.85 -9.98 0.80
C MET A 48 11.93 -10.71 1.75
N SER A 49 10.96 -11.46 1.24
CA SER A 49 9.98 -12.22 2.03
C SER A 49 9.34 -11.41 3.16
N PRO A 50 8.72 -10.26 2.88
CA PRO A 50 8.13 -9.43 3.92
C PRO A 50 6.86 -10.06 4.47
N GLN A 51 6.52 -9.72 5.70
CA GLN A 51 5.22 -10.06 6.28
C GLN A 51 4.18 -9.01 5.96
N ILE A 52 4.60 -7.75 5.83
CA ILE A 52 3.75 -6.61 5.48
C ILE A 52 4.41 -5.83 4.34
N LEU A 53 3.64 -5.56 3.30
CA LEU A 53 4.03 -4.71 2.17
C LEU A 53 3.24 -3.41 2.23
N ILE A 54 3.94 -2.29 2.11
CA ILE A 54 3.34 -0.95 2.17
C ILE A 54 3.64 -0.25 0.84
N CYS A 55 2.60 0.24 0.17
CA CYS A 55 2.74 1.02 -1.06
C CYS A 55 1.67 2.10 -1.17
N ASP A 56 1.92 3.10 -2.01
CA ASP A 56 1.01 4.24 -2.20
C ASP A 56 0.34 4.22 -3.57
N GLU A 57 -0.72 5.00 -3.69
CA GLU A 57 -1.40 5.31 -4.95
C GLU A 57 -1.65 4.12 -5.87
N ILE A 58 -2.27 3.08 -5.34
CA ILE A 58 -2.65 1.93 -6.14
C ILE A 58 -3.87 2.24 -7.04
N GLY A 59 -3.98 1.56 -8.18
CA GLY A 59 -5.15 1.73 -9.04
C GLY A 59 -4.99 1.23 -10.46
N SER A 60 -3.78 0.92 -10.91
CA SER A 60 -3.54 0.40 -12.26
C SER A 60 -3.75 -1.13 -12.34
N SER A 61 -3.83 -1.64 -13.56
CA SER A 61 -3.87 -3.09 -13.79
C SER A 61 -2.58 -3.78 -13.32
N GLU A 62 -1.45 -3.12 -13.50
CA GLU A 62 -0.15 -3.62 -13.04
C GLU A 62 -0.09 -3.69 -11.52
N ASP A 63 -0.60 -2.67 -10.83
CA ASP A 63 -0.72 -2.68 -9.37
C ASP A 63 -1.56 -3.86 -8.90
N ASN A 64 -2.70 -4.10 -9.55
CA ASN A 64 -3.58 -5.21 -9.20
C ASN A 64 -2.86 -6.55 -9.35
N GLU A 65 -2.13 -6.76 -10.43
CA GLU A 65 -1.37 -8.00 -10.67
C GLU A 65 -0.32 -8.24 -9.59
N ALA A 66 0.47 -7.21 -9.28
CA ALA A 66 1.52 -7.30 -8.27
C ALA A 66 0.95 -7.55 -6.87
N LEU A 67 -0.12 -6.85 -6.51
CA LEU A 67 -0.75 -6.99 -5.20
C LEU A 67 -1.45 -8.35 -5.06
N GLN A 68 -2.04 -8.89 -6.12
CA GLN A 68 -2.58 -10.25 -6.12
C GLN A 68 -1.47 -11.29 -5.89
N TYR A 69 -0.32 -11.10 -6.51
CA TYR A 69 0.83 -11.96 -6.30
C TYR A 69 1.28 -11.93 -4.83
N ALA A 70 1.38 -10.73 -4.25
CA ALA A 70 1.75 -10.57 -2.85
C ALA A 70 0.72 -11.23 -1.91
N LEU A 71 -0.56 -11.01 -2.18
CA LEU A 71 -1.65 -11.60 -1.42
C LEU A 71 -1.60 -13.14 -1.46
N ASN A 72 -1.42 -13.72 -2.64
CA ASN A 72 -1.32 -15.16 -2.82
C ASN A 72 -0.06 -15.76 -2.15
N SER A 73 0.94 -14.94 -1.93
CA SER A 73 2.16 -15.33 -1.19
C SER A 73 2.04 -15.15 0.32
N GLY A 74 0.86 -14.80 0.82
CA GLY A 74 0.59 -14.65 2.25
C GLY A 74 1.03 -13.33 2.87
N VAL A 75 1.40 -12.34 2.05
CA VAL A 75 1.84 -11.03 2.52
C VAL A 75 0.62 -10.17 2.85
N LYS A 76 0.66 -9.48 4.00
CA LYS A 76 -0.35 -8.47 4.36
C LYS A 76 -0.05 -7.16 3.67
N LEU A 77 -1.11 -6.45 3.26
CA LEU A 77 -0.99 -5.24 2.44
C LEU A 77 -1.48 -4.01 3.19
N ILE A 78 -0.72 -2.92 3.09
CA ILE A 78 -1.16 -1.57 3.45
C ILE A 78 -0.95 -0.71 2.21
N ALA A 79 -2.02 -0.11 1.71
CA ALA A 79 -1.94 0.68 0.48
C ALA A 79 -2.83 1.92 0.58
N SER A 80 -2.47 2.96 -0.15
CA SER A 80 -3.29 4.16 -0.27
C SER A 80 -3.75 4.36 -1.71
N CYS A 81 -4.85 5.07 -1.87
CA CYS A 81 -5.32 5.54 -3.16
C CYS A 81 -6.15 6.80 -2.97
N HIS A 82 -6.21 7.62 -4.02
CA HIS A 82 -7.05 8.81 -4.02
C HIS A 82 -8.45 8.49 -4.55
N ALA A 83 -9.46 8.97 -3.84
CA ALA A 83 -10.85 8.88 -4.26
C ALA A 83 -11.64 10.03 -3.64
N SER A 84 -12.70 10.49 -4.30
CA SER A 84 -13.58 11.52 -3.77
C SER A 84 -14.53 10.98 -2.72
N SER A 85 -14.80 9.67 -2.76
CA SER A 85 -15.67 8.98 -1.82
C SER A 85 -15.40 7.48 -1.81
N LEU A 86 -15.89 6.81 -0.78
CA LEU A 86 -15.82 5.34 -0.69
C LEU A 86 -16.61 4.66 -1.80
N ASP A 87 -17.75 5.26 -2.19
CA ASP A 87 -18.58 4.73 -3.28
C ASP A 87 -17.87 4.82 -4.64
N GLU A 88 -17.17 5.91 -4.89
CA GLU A 88 -16.33 6.04 -6.09
C GLU A 88 -15.25 4.98 -6.10
N LEU A 89 -14.58 4.78 -4.97
CA LEU A 89 -13.52 3.79 -4.84
C LEU A 89 -14.00 2.38 -5.20
N LYS A 90 -15.17 2.01 -4.70
CA LYS A 90 -15.78 0.70 -4.97
C LYS A 90 -16.18 0.50 -6.42
N LYS A 91 -16.30 1.56 -7.20
CA LYS A 91 -16.60 1.50 -8.65
C LYS A 91 -15.34 1.33 -9.50
N ARG A 92 -14.16 1.59 -8.96
CA ARG A 92 -12.90 1.41 -9.70
C ARG A 92 -12.62 -0.07 -9.89
N ARG A 93 -12.46 -0.48 -11.14
CA ARG A 93 -12.34 -1.88 -11.53
C ARG A 93 -11.33 -2.68 -10.72
N TYR A 94 -10.10 -2.19 -10.64
CA TYR A 94 -9.02 -2.94 -10.00
C TYR A 94 -9.09 -2.87 -8.47
N ILE A 95 -9.46 -1.74 -7.92
CA ILE A 95 -9.66 -1.59 -6.48
C ILE A 95 -10.84 -2.44 -6.01
N SER A 96 -11.95 -2.40 -6.74
CA SER A 96 -13.12 -3.23 -6.45
C SER A 96 -12.77 -4.72 -6.44
N LYS A 97 -11.94 -5.15 -7.40
CA LYS A 97 -11.48 -6.54 -7.46
C LYS A 97 -10.65 -6.90 -6.22
N LEU A 98 -9.69 -6.07 -5.84
CA LEU A 98 -8.88 -6.30 -4.64
C LEU A 98 -9.73 -6.38 -3.37
N ILE A 99 -10.73 -5.52 -3.24
CA ILE A 99 -11.65 -5.55 -2.10
C ILE A 99 -12.46 -6.85 -2.08
N LYS A 100 -13.00 -7.27 -3.23
CA LYS A 100 -13.77 -8.52 -3.35
C LYS A 100 -12.91 -9.75 -3.06
N ASP A 101 -11.66 -9.74 -3.47
CA ASP A 101 -10.70 -10.81 -3.24
C ASP A 101 -10.13 -10.79 -1.81
N LYS A 102 -10.66 -9.92 -0.96
CA LYS A 102 -10.27 -9.78 0.46
C LYS A 102 -8.79 -9.46 0.65
N ALA A 103 -8.22 -8.68 -0.27
CA ALA A 103 -6.86 -8.19 -0.15
C ALA A 103 -6.66 -7.28 1.06
N PHE A 104 -7.72 -6.62 1.49
CA PHE A 104 -7.70 -5.69 2.61
C PHE A 104 -8.75 -6.09 3.65
N ASP A 105 -8.37 -6.07 4.91
CA ASP A 105 -9.25 -6.35 6.04
C ASP A 105 -10.11 -5.14 6.44
N ALA A 106 -9.66 -3.94 6.09
CA ALA A 106 -10.35 -2.71 6.42
C ALA A 106 -10.04 -1.58 5.43
N LEU A 107 -10.96 -0.64 5.34
CA LEU A 107 -10.83 0.59 4.57
C LEU A 107 -10.92 1.79 5.52
N ALA A 108 -9.91 2.64 5.50
CA ALA A 108 -9.87 3.88 6.26
C ALA A 108 -9.96 5.08 5.30
N VAL A 109 -10.86 5.99 5.58
CA VAL A 109 -11.00 7.22 4.80
C VAL A 109 -10.41 8.37 5.61
N LEU A 110 -9.46 9.07 5.02
CA LEU A 110 -8.84 10.26 5.61
C LEU A 110 -9.48 11.51 5.04
N GLY A 111 -9.60 12.52 5.89
CA GLY A 111 -10.19 13.80 5.51
C GLY A 111 -9.29 14.65 4.61
N THR A 112 -9.89 15.67 4.01
CA THR A 112 -9.21 16.65 3.17
C THR A 112 -9.44 18.06 3.71
N GLY A 113 -8.68 19.05 3.18
CA GLY A 113 -8.80 20.43 3.62
C GLY A 113 -8.50 20.60 5.11
N THR A 114 -9.43 21.20 5.85
CA THR A 114 -9.30 21.40 7.31
C THR A 114 -9.29 20.09 8.10
N MET A 115 -9.80 19.01 7.51
CA MET A 115 -9.83 17.67 8.11
C MET A 115 -8.66 16.80 7.63
N CYS A 116 -7.69 17.37 6.94
CA CYS A 116 -6.54 16.64 6.39
C CYS A 116 -5.81 15.85 7.48
N GLY A 117 -5.54 14.58 7.20
CA GLY A 117 -4.87 13.67 8.12
C GLY A 117 -5.74 13.10 9.22
N ARG A 118 -7.00 13.49 9.31
CA ARG A 118 -7.95 12.95 10.30
C ARG A 118 -8.72 11.77 9.72
N LEU A 119 -8.95 10.76 10.55
CA LEU A 119 -9.78 9.62 10.19
C LEU A 119 -11.25 10.03 10.11
N VAL A 120 -11.83 9.94 8.92
CA VAL A 120 -13.26 10.25 8.69
C VAL A 120 -14.12 9.03 8.89
N SER A 121 -13.71 7.87 8.36
CA SER A 121 -14.43 6.62 8.55
C SER A 121 -13.48 5.43 8.52
N PHE A 122 -13.93 4.35 9.15
CA PHE A 122 -13.21 3.08 9.18
C PHE A 122 -14.23 1.96 9.00
N THR A 123 -14.07 1.16 7.97
CA THR A 123 -14.99 0.07 7.62
C THR A 123 -14.21 -1.23 7.49
N LYS A 124 -14.61 -2.25 8.23
CA LYS A 124 -14.08 -3.61 8.02
C LYS A 124 -14.67 -4.21 6.76
N THR A 125 -13.84 -4.86 5.98
CA THR A 125 -14.25 -5.59 4.78
C THR A 125 -14.47 -7.06 5.13
N GLY A 126 -15.46 -7.70 4.58
CA GLY A 126 -15.63 -9.14 4.72
C GLY A 126 -16.16 -9.62 6.07
N ALA A 127 -16.99 -8.81 6.66
CA ALA A 127 -17.80 -9.28 7.78
C ALA A 127 -18.78 -10.36 7.32
#